data_36b553f18724821f0dd2b908bea677c3
#
_entry.id   36b553f18724821f0dd2b908bea677c3
#
_cell.length_a   1.000
_cell.length_b   1.000
_cell.length_c   1.000
_cell.angle_alpha   90.00
_cell.angle_beta   90.00
_cell.angle_gamma   90.00
#
_symmetry.space_group_name_H-M   'P 1'
#
loop_
_entity.id
_entity.type
_entity.pdbx_description
1 polymer ?
#
loop_
_entity_poly.entity_id
_entity_poly.type
_entity_poly.pdbx_seq_one_letter_code
_entity_poly.pdbx_strand_id
1 'polypeptide(L)'
;MGKIIGIDLGTTNSCVAVMEGGQPTVIANTEGARTTPSVVAFTKTGERLVGEPAKRQAVTNAERTISSIKREMGSDYRVTIDDKKYSPQEISAMILQKLKADAEGYLGEKVTEAVITVPAYFNDAQRQATKDAGKIAGLDVKRIINEPTAAALAYGLDNENEQKIMVYDLGGGTFDVSVIEIGDGVIEVLSTAGNNRLGGDDFDQKITDYMIAEFKKQEGVDLSTDKMALQRLKEAAEKAKKELSSATTTNINLPFITATAEGPKHFDMNLTRAKFDELTHDLVMKTSEPVQRALSDAGITASELGQVLLVGGSTRIPAVQEEVKRLTGKEPSKSLNPDECVALGASVQGGKLAGDTGAGDILLLDVTPLSLSIETMGGVATRLIERNTTIPTKTSQIFSTAADNQTDVDLNVVQGERQFAKDNKSLGRFQLDGIAPAPRGVPQIEVTFDIDANGIVNVSAKDLGTGKEQHITITAGSNMSDDEIDKAVKEAAAFEAQDKKRKEGIDTKNEADALVFQTEKAIQEVGDKLDANDKAGVEADCKALKEILEKVNMDDITDAQIAEIKAGKEKLSESAQKLFTKMYEQAGAAAQGAQGAGAQAGPEAGPAPDGFQGDDVVDGDYKEV
;
A
#
# COMPACT_ATOMS: atom_id res chain seq x y z
N MET A 1 18.34 -2.09 18.27
CA MET A 1 18.00 -1.35 17.04
C MET A 1 16.49 -1.38 16.92
N GLY A 2 15.84 -0.31 16.44
CA GLY A 2 14.41 -0.30 16.20
C GLY A 2 14.01 -1.31 15.13
N LYS A 3 12.74 -1.71 15.09
CA LYS A 3 12.21 -2.58 14.04
C LYS A 3 12.16 -1.83 12.70
N ILE A 4 12.61 -2.48 11.63
CA ILE A 4 12.46 -1.99 10.25
C ILE A 4 11.24 -2.69 9.65
N ILE A 5 10.23 -1.94 9.27
CA ILE A 5 9.01 -2.50 8.65
C ILE A 5 9.18 -2.68 7.15
N GLY A 6 8.54 -3.71 6.60
CA GLY A 6 8.39 -3.91 5.16
C GLY A 6 7.03 -3.42 4.69
N ILE A 7 7.01 -2.57 3.68
CA ILE A 7 5.78 -1.98 3.14
C ILE A 7 5.65 -2.33 1.66
N ASP A 8 4.53 -2.95 1.31
CA ASP A 8 4.01 -2.97 -0.05
C ASP A 8 3.10 -1.73 -0.24
N LEU A 9 3.60 -0.73 -0.95
CA LEU A 9 2.82 0.45 -1.32
C LEU A 9 2.08 0.17 -2.63
N GLY A 10 1.00 -0.59 -2.59
CA GLY A 10 0.25 -1.02 -3.76
C GLY A 10 -0.63 0.08 -4.39
N THR A 11 -1.01 -0.08 -5.67
CA THR A 11 -1.88 0.87 -6.38
C THR A 11 -3.27 0.92 -5.76
N THR A 12 -3.86 -0.23 -5.45
CA THR A 12 -5.23 -0.37 -4.94
C THR A 12 -5.26 -0.65 -3.44
N ASN A 13 -4.39 -1.54 -2.98
CA ASN A 13 -4.24 -1.89 -1.57
C ASN A 13 -2.76 -1.89 -1.20
N SER A 14 -2.45 -1.48 0.02
CA SER A 14 -1.13 -1.53 0.61
C SER A 14 -1.10 -2.51 1.77
N CYS A 15 0.08 -3.05 2.07
CA CYS A 15 0.29 -4.02 3.14
C CYS A 15 1.55 -3.66 3.93
N VAL A 16 1.55 -3.92 5.23
CA VAL A 16 2.73 -3.74 6.08
C VAL A 16 3.03 -5.00 6.86
N ALA A 17 4.31 -5.33 6.97
CA ALA A 17 4.79 -6.51 7.67
C ALA A 17 6.07 -6.19 8.46
N VAL A 18 6.41 -7.06 9.39
CA VAL A 18 7.61 -6.95 10.23
C VAL A 18 8.19 -8.34 10.50
N MET A 19 9.50 -8.42 10.73
CA MET A 19 10.12 -9.62 11.28
C MET A 19 9.85 -9.74 12.78
N GLU A 20 9.22 -10.82 13.19
CA GLU A 20 8.85 -11.10 14.58
C GLU A 20 9.12 -12.57 14.91
N GLY A 21 9.91 -12.83 15.96
CA GLY A 21 10.29 -14.19 16.32
C GLY A 21 11.04 -14.97 15.22
N GLY A 22 11.73 -14.28 14.32
CA GLY A 22 12.45 -14.87 13.20
C GLY A 22 11.56 -15.21 11.98
N GLN A 23 10.30 -14.78 11.98
CA GLN A 23 9.36 -15.00 10.88
C GLN A 23 8.75 -13.68 10.40
N PRO A 24 8.50 -13.51 9.09
CA PRO A 24 7.81 -12.36 8.57
C PRO A 24 6.31 -12.42 8.92
N THR A 25 5.79 -11.38 9.53
CA THR A 25 4.42 -11.30 10.02
C THR A 25 3.72 -10.06 9.45
N VAL A 26 2.54 -10.24 8.82
CA VAL A 26 1.71 -9.11 8.37
C VAL A 26 1.05 -8.46 9.57
N ILE A 27 1.16 -7.14 9.64
CA ILE A 27 0.51 -6.32 10.65
C ILE A 27 -0.91 -6.00 10.19
N ALA A 28 -1.91 -6.37 10.99
CA ALA A 28 -3.29 -5.95 10.75
C ALA A 28 -3.45 -4.45 11.06
N ASN A 29 -4.25 -3.76 10.25
CA ASN A 29 -4.57 -2.36 10.49
C ASN A 29 -5.57 -2.19 11.66
N THR A 30 -5.83 -0.94 12.04
CA THR A 30 -6.78 -0.62 13.12
C THR A 30 -8.21 -1.05 12.85
N GLU A 31 -8.56 -1.32 11.58
CA GLU A 31 -9.85 -1.87 11.16
C GLU A 31 -9.88 -3.42 11.17
N GLY A 32 -8.78 -4.06 11.60
CA GLY A 32 -8.63 -5.52 11.68
C GLY A 32 -8.31 -6.20 10.34
N ALA A 33 -8.13 -5.44 9.26
CA ALA A 33 -7.78 -6.00 7.95
C ALA A 33 -6.25 -6.12 7.77
N ARG A 34 -5.82 -7.12 6.99
CA ARG A 34 -4.40 -7.38 6.69
C ARG A 34 -3.86 -6.50 5.56
N THR A 35 -4.75 -5.88 4.79
CA THR A 35 -4.42 -4.89 3.76
C THR A 35 -5.21 -3.61 3.99
N THR A 36 -4.65 -2.48 3.56
CA THR A 36 -5.25 -1.15 3.69
C THR A 36 -5.51 -0.60 2.29
N PRO A 37 -6.74 -0.18 1.95
CA PRO A 37 -7.00 0.48 0.67
C PRO A 37 -6.09 1.70 0.46
N SER A 38 -5.45 1.81 -0.69
CA SER A 38 -4.60 2.95 -1.08
C SER A 38 -5.48 4.14 -1.51
N VAL A 39 -6.35 4.56 -0.61
CA VAL A 39 -7.35 5.62 -0.84
C VAL A 39 -7.18 6.71 0.21
N VAL A 40 -7.17 7.96 -0.24
CA VAL A 40 -7.13 9.15 0.61
C VAL A 40 -8.34 10.02 0.29
N ALA A 41 -9.00 10.53 1.30
CA ALA A 41 -10.11 11.46 1.13
C ALA A 41 -9.99 12.65 2.07
N PHE A 42 -10.56 13.77 1.65
CA PHE A 42 -10.65 14.98 2.45
C PHE A 42 -12.13 15.31 2.67
N THR A 43 -12.54 15.40 3.94
CA THR A 43 -13.90 15.80 4.29
C THR A 43 -14.13 17.29 3.99
N LYS A 44 -15.38 17.72 4.00
CA LYS A 44 -15.73 19.15 3.86
C LYS A 44 -15.20 20.02 5.00
N THR A 45 -14.92 19.40 6.14
CA THR A 45 -14.32 20.06 7.33
C THR A 45 -12.80 20.11 7.30
N GLY A 46 -12.17 19.58 6.21
CA GLY A 46 -10.71 19.56 6.04
C GLY A 46 -10.02 18.37 6.71
N GLU A 47 -10.77 17.43 7.27
CA GLU A 47 -10.22 16.20 7.83
C GLU A 47 -9.72 15.28 6.73
N ARG A 48 -8.60 14.61 7.00
CA ARG A 48 -7.99 13.61 6.13
C ARG A 48 -8.39 12.20 6.57
N LEU A 49 -8.96 11.44 5.66
CA LEU A 49 -9.28 10.03 5.83
C LEU A 49 -8.35 9.20 4.96
N VAL A 50 -7.88 8.05 5.45
CA VAL A 50 -7.00 7.14 4.72
C VAL A 50 -7.48 5.71 4.91
N GLY A 51 -7.38 4.90 3.85
CA GLY A 51 -7.74 3.49 3.90
C GLY A 51 -9.24 3.24 3.78
N GLU A 52 -9.75 2.32 4.56
CA GLU A 52 -11.14 1.91 4.53
C GLU A 52 -12.13 3.05 4.83
N PRO A 53 -11.88 3.94 5.81
CA PRO A 53 -12.74 5.10 6.03
C PRO A 53 -12.84 6.02 4.81
N ALA A 54 -11.73 6.23 4.10
CA ALA A 54 -11.72 7.01 2.86
C ALA A 54 -12.51 6.31 1.75
N LYS A 55 -12.35 5.00 1.59
CA LYS A 55 -13.06 4.20 0.57
C LYS A 55 -14.58 4.20 0.80
N ARG A 56 -15.05 4.01 2.03
CA ARG A 56 -16.48 3.94 2.36
C ARG A 56 -17.27 5.20 2.00
N GLN A 57 -16.67 6.36 2.09
CA GLN A 57 -17.34 7.64 1.80
C GLN A 57 -17.13 8.12 0.35
N ALA A 58 -16.40 7.37 -0.49
CA ALA A 58 -16.01 7.78 -1.85
C ALA A 58 -17.22 8.13 -2.73
N VAL A 59 -18.32 7.40 -2.64
CA VAL A 59 -19.55 7.66 -3.40
C VAL A 59 -20.12 9.06 -3.11
N THR A 60 -20.16 9.45 -1.84
CA THR A 60 -20.76 10.74 -1.42
C THR A 60 -19.78 11.91 -1.48
N ASN A 61 -18.48 11.61 -1.70
CA ASN A 61 -17.39 12.59 -1.69
C ASN A 61 -16.36 12.30 -2.80
N ALA A 62 -16.83 11.91 -3.98
CA ALA A 62 -15.99 11.44 -5.09
C ALA A 62 -14.94 12.48 -5.53
N GLU A 63 -15.28 13.78 -5.52
CA GLU A 63 -14.37 14.85 -5.94
C GLU A 63 -13.20 15.09 -5.00
N ARG A 64 -13.32 14.64 -3.75
CA ARG A 64 -12.31 14.83 -2.68
C ARG A 64 -11.70 13.49 -2.24
N THR A 65 -11.93 12.43 -3.03
CA THR A 65 -11.40 11.08 -2.77
C THR A 65 -10.44 10.70 -3.89
N ILE A 66 -9.22 10.34 -3.50
CA ILE A 66 -8.13 10.00 -4.40
C ILE A 66 -7.83 8.50 -4.26
N SER A 67 -7.85 7.79 -5.39
CA SER A 67 -7.45 6.39 -5.52
C SER A 67 -6.40 6.23 -6.61
N SER A 68 -5.68 5.12 -6.61
CA SER A 68 -4.72 4.73 -7.67
C SER A 68 -3.62 5.76 -7.95
N ILE A 69 -3.27 6.60 -6.97
CA ILE A 69 -2.27 7.68 -7.13
C ILE A 69 -0.88 7.16 -7.52
N LYS A 70 -0.56 5.90 -7.21
CA LYS A 70 0.71 5.26 -7.58
C LYS A 70 0.96 5.27 -9.08
N ARG A 71 -0.10 5.27 -9.92
CA ARG A 71 0.00 5.39 -11.38
C ARG A 71 0.58 6.73 -11.85
N GLU A 72 0.51 7.75 -11.01
CA GLU A 72 1.00 9.10 -11.31
C GLU A 72 2.36 9.40 -10.64
N MET A 73 2.97 8.43 -9.92
CA MET A 73 4.28 8.60 -9.32
C MET A 73 5.34 8.94 -10.38
N GLY A 74 6.23 9.88 -10.04
CA GLY A 74 7.27 10.35 -10.95
C GLY A 74 6.75 11.22 -12.11
N SER A 75 5.52 11.74 -12.03
CA SER A 75 4.93 12.69 -12.97
C SER A 75 4.68 14.05 -12.31
N ASP A 76 4.38 15.06 -13.12
CA ASP A 76 4.00 16.41 -12.69
C ASP A 76 2.50 16.54 -12.35
N TYR A 77 1.79 15.41 -12.27
CA TYR A 77 0.38 15.37 -11.89
C TYR A 77 0.14 16.03 -10.52
N ARG A 78 -0.95 16.76 -10.41
CA ARG A 78 -1.38 17.39 -9.15
C ARG A 78 -2.88 17.16 -8.92
N VAL A 79 -3.18 16.70 -7.72
CA VAL A 79 -4.57 16.64 -7.22
C VAL A 79 -4.90 17.98 -6.58
N THR A 80 -5.99 18.62 -7.02
CA THR A 80 -6.45 19.86 -6.41
C THR A 80 -7.64 19.55 -5.50
N ILE A 81 -7.47 19.82 -4.21
CA ILE A 81 -8.51 19.73 -3.20
C ILE A 81 -8.66 21.11 -2.59
N ASP A 82 -9.83 21.71 -2.76
CA ASP A 82 -10.07 23.12 -2.49
C ASP A 82 -9.00 23.99 -3.20
N ASP A 83 -8.27 24.82 -2.48
CA ASP A 83 -7.23 25.69 -3.04
C ASP A 83 -5.82 25.07 -2.95
N LYS A 84 -5.69 23.84 -2.40
CA LYS A 84 -4.41 23.16 -2.24
C LYS A 84 -4.17 22.10 -3.32
N LYS A 85 -2.95 22.11 -3.87
CA LYS A 85 -2.47 21.13 -4.84
C LYS A 85 -1.54 20.14 -4.15
N TYR A 86 -1.82 18.86 -4.33
CA TYR A 86 -1.03 17.77 -3.78
C TYR A 86 -0.31 17.02 -4.90
N SER A 87 0.95 16.69 -4.68
CA SER A 87 1.72 15.78 -5.55
C SER A 87 1.35 14.31 -5.27
N PRO A 88 1.66 13.39 -6.20
CA PRO A 88 1.53 11.96 -5.95
C PRO A 88 2.31 11.49 -4.72
N GLN A 89 3.50 12.08 -4.47
CA GLN A 89 4.33 11.80 -3.30
C GLN A 89 3.62 12.16 -1.99
N GLU A 90 3.00 13.34 -1.92
CA GLU A 90 2.25 13.77 -0.73
C GLU A 90 1.05 12.87 -0.44
N ILE A 91 0.28 12.49 -1.46
CA ILE A 91 -0.86 11.56 -1.28
C ILE A 91 -0.36 10.16 -0.86
N SER A 92 0.71 9.67 -1.48
CA SER A 92 1.31 8.38 -1.11
C SER A 92 1.88 8.41 0.31
N ALA A 93 2.47 9.54 0.73
CA ALA A 93 2.95 9.73 2.09
C ALA A 93 1.82 9.62 3.14
N MET A 94 0.61 10.08 2.83
CA MET A 94 -0.54 9.92 3.72
C MET A 94 -0.90 8.45 3.94
N ILE A 95 -0.80 7.63 2.88
CA ILE A 95 -0.98 6.17 2.97
C ILE A 95 0.12 5.56 3.83
N LEU A 96 1.38 5.93 3.58
CA LEU A 96 2.52 5.45 4.36
C LEU A 96 2.43 5.84 5.84
N GLN A 97 1.94 7.04 6.16
CA GLN A 97 1.69 7.47 7.54
C GLN A 97 0.65 6.59 8.24
N LYS A 98 -0.44 6.21 7.56
CA LYS A 98 -1.43 5.28 8.11
C LYS A 98 -0.79 3.92 8.41
N LEU A 99 -0.02 3.34 7.47
CA LEU A 99 0.65 2.05 7.66
C LEU A 99 1.69 2.11 8.80
N LYS A 100 2.42 3.22 8.89
CA LYS A 100 3.35 3.49 10.00
C LYS A 100 2.62 3.53 11.34
N ALA A 101 1.50 4.27 11.41
CA ALA A 101 0.70 4.37 12.63
C ALA A 101 0.10 3.01 13.05
N ASP A 102 -0.36 2.20 12.11
CA ASP A 102 -0.83 0.85 12.37
C ASP A 102 0.30 -0.03 12.89
N ALA A 103 1.50 0.07 12.30
CA ALA A 103 2.67 -0.67 12.76
C ALA A 103 3.12 -0.23 14.17
N GLU A 104 3.13 1.07 14.46
CA GLU A 104 3.44 1.59 15.79
C GLU A 104 2.40 1.15 16.83
N GLY A 105 1.12 1.12 16.45
CA GLY A 105 0.05 0.62 17.31
C GLY A 105 0.20 -0.87 17.64
N TYR A 106 0.59 -1.68 16.66
CA TYR A 106 0.83 -3.11 16.83
C TYR A 106 2.09 -3.40 17.67
N LEU A 107 3.20 -2.72 17.36
CA LEU A 107 4.50 -2.95 17.99
C LEU A 107 4.62 -2.32 19.39
N GLY A 108 3.79 -1.33 19.71
CA GLY A 108 3.88 -0.56 20.95
C GLY A 108 5.12 0.35 21.03
N GLU A 109 5.83 0.56 19.91
CA GLU A 109 7.02 1.41 19.82
C GLU A 109 7.00 2.26 18.55
N LYS A 110 7.83 3.32 18.51
CA LYS A 110 7.95 4.17 17.32
C LYS A 110 8.68 3.45 16.19
N VAL A 111 8.17 3.62 14.98
CA VAL A 111 8.75 3.12 13.74
C VAL A 111 9.32 4.30 12.95
N THR A 112 10.62 4.27 12.70
CA THR A 112 11.34 5.34 11.98
C THR A 112 11.98 4.86 10.69
N GLU A 113 12.05 3.55 10.45
CA GLU A 113 12.78 2.95 9.33
C GLU A 113 11.89 1.96 8.57
N ALA A 114 12.02 1.94 7.24
CA ALA A 114 11.25 1.05 6.39
C ALA A 114 12.01 0.57 5.16
N VAL A 115 11.61 -0.60 4.66
CA VAL A 115 11.84 -1.06 3.29
C VAL A 115 10.52 -0.89 2.55
N ILE A 116 10.54 -0.21 1.41
CA ILE A 116 9.33 0.05 0.60
C ILE A 116 9.49 -0.60 -0.77
N THR A 117 8.44 -1.24 -1.26
CA THR A 117 8.46 -1.90 -2.56
C THR A 117 8.00 -1.00 -3.70
N VAL A 118 8.51 -1.29 -4.88
CA VAL A 118 8.10 -0.65 -6.14
C VAL A 118 7.96 -1.71 -7.23
N PRO A 119 7.12 -1.49 -8.24
CA PRO A 119 7.12 -2.32 -9.45
C PRO A 119 8.52 -2.42 -10.05
N ALA A 120 8.90 -3.60 -10.54
CA ALA A 120 10.23 -3.80 -11.10
C ALA A 120 10.49 -2.90 -12.31
N TYR A 121 9.45 -2.59 -13.08
CA TYR A 121 9.52 -1.77 -14.28
C TYR A 121 9.37 -0.25 -14.02
N PHE A 122 9.39 0.17 -12.73
CA PHE A 122 9.45 1.59 -12.37
C PHE A 122 10.78 2.20 -12.84
N ASN A 123 10.69 3.37 -13.48
CA ASN A 123 11.85 4.17 -13.82
C ASN A 123 12.43 4.89 -12.58
N ASP A 124 13.59 5.50 -12.76
CA ASP A 124 14.29 6.21 -11.70
C ASP A 124 13.44 7.30 -11.01
N ALA A 125 12.73 8.12 -11.79
CA ALA A 125 11.84 9.16 -11.25
C ALA A 125 10.75 8.61 -10.34
N GLN A 126 10.18 7.46 -10.68
CA GLN A 126 9.13 6.80 -9.89
C GLN A 126 9.70 6.20 -8.60
N ARG A 127 10.93 5.66 -8.65
CA ARG A 127 11.67 5.13 -7.49
C ARG A 127 12.02 6.25 -6.51
N GLN A 128 12.58 7.36 -7.02
CA GLN A 128 12.90 8.53 -6.20
C GLN A 128 11.64 9.13 -5.57
N ALA A 129 10.56 9.29 -6.34
CA ALA A 129 9.28 9.77 -5.82
C ALA A 129 8.72 8.88 -4.69
N THR A 130 8.92 7.56 -4.78
CA THR A 130 8.52 6.63 -3.71
C THR A 130 9.38 6.83 -2.45
N LYS A 131 10.69 7.02 -2.61
CA LYS A 131 11.60 7.33 -1.51
C LYS A 131 11.25 8.66 -0.83
N ASP A 132 10.92 9.69 -1.62
CA ASP A 132 10.48 10.99 -1.12
C ASP A 132 9.16 10.89 -0.33
N ALA A 133 8.19 10.10 -0.83
CA ALA A 133 6.95 9.81 -0.11
C ALA A 133 7.21 9.17 1.26
N GLY A 134 8.19 8.25 1.35
CA GLY A 134 8.63 7.68 2.62
C GLY A 134 9.21 8.74 3.56
N LYS A 135 10.08 9.61 3.06
CA LYS A 135 10.67 10.72 3.82
C LYS A 135 9.58 11.68 4.34
N ILE A 136 8.61 12.05 3.48
CA ILE A 136 7.46 12.89 3.86
C ILE A 136 6.62 12.22 4.96
N ALA A 137 6.48 10.89 4.92
CA ALA A 137 5.78 10.12 5.95
C ALA A 137 6.56 10.00 7.27
N GLY A 138 7.78 10.54 7.35
CA GLY A 138 8.64 10.43 8.53
C GLY A 138 9.30 9.07 8.66
N LEU A 139 9.59 8.40 7.53
CA LEU A 139 10.31 7.14 7.45
C LEU A 139 11.67 7.34 6.78
N ASP A 140 12.73 6.85 7.41
CA ASP A 140 14.02 6.64 6.75
C ASP A 140 13.93 5.37 5.89
N VAL A 141 13.86 5.57 4.58
CA VAL A 141 13.73 4.47 3.61
C VAL A 141 15.10 3.83 3.40
N LYS A 142 15.36 2.74 4.12
CA LYS A 142 16.64 2.00 4.08
C LYS A 142 16.87 1.32 2.75
N ARG A 143 15.81 0.87 2.11
CA ARG A 143 15.87 0.19 0.81
C ARG A 143 14.58 0.39 0.04
N ILE A 144 14.71 0.62 -1.25
CA ILE A 144 13.67 0.37 -2.24
C ILE A 144 13.94 -1.01 -2.84
N ILE A 145 12.96 -1.90 -2.84
CA ILE A 145 13.06 -3.26 -3.39
C ILE A 145 11.97 -3.49 -4.43
N ASN A 146 12.27 -4.22 -5.48
CA ASN A 146 11.28 -4.57 -6.49
C ASN A 146 10.24 -5.57 -5.95
N GLU A 147 8.96 -5.37 -6.29
CA GLU A 147 7.84 -6.23 -5.85
C GLU A 147 8.07 -7.71 -6.16
N PRO A 148 8.46 -8.11 -7.40
CA PRO A 148 8.73 -9.52 -7.69
C PRO A 148 9.94 -10.08 -6.92
N THR A 149 10.96 -9.25 -6.65
CA THR A 149 12.12 -9.65 -5.84
C THR A 149 11.71 -9.87 -4.39
N ALA A 150 10.85 -9.01 -3.84
CA ALA A 150 10.28 -9.20 -2.50
C ALA A 150 9.44 -10.48 -2.43
N ALA A 151 8.59 -10.74 -3.43
CA ALA A 151 7.80 -11.98 -3.47
C ALA A 151 8.69 -13.23 -3.56
N ALA A 152 9.77 -13.19 -4.35
CA ALA A 152 10.75 -14.27 -4.42
C ALA A 152 11.47 -14.49 -3.07
N LEU A 153 11.75 -13.41 -2.33
CA LEU A 153 12.35 -13.49 -1.00
C LEU A 153 11.42 -14.17 0.00
N ALA A 154 10.11 -13.82 -0.03
CA ALA A 154 9.11 -14.49 0.80
C ALA A 154 8.97 -15.99 0.45
N TYR A 155 9.05 -16.33 -0.84
CA TYR A 155 9.02 -17.70 -1.31
C TYR A 155 10.30 -18.48 -0.95
N GLY A 156 11.47 -17.84 -1.08
CA GLY A 156 12.78 -18.45 -0.89
C GLY A 156 13.08 -18.86 0.55
N LEU A 157 12.42 -18.26 1.55
CA LEU A 157 12.58 -18.65 2.96
C LEU A 157 12.19 -20.12 3.20
N ASP A 158 11.20 -20.63 2.46
CA ASP A 158 10.71 -21.99 2.61
C ASP A 158 11.25 -22.96 1.55
N ASN A 159 12.04 -22.46 0.58
CA ASN A 159 12.46 -23.22 -0.61
C ASN A 159 13.93 -22.96 -0.93
N GLU A 160 14.81 -23.71 -0.31
CA GLU A 160 16.28 -23.60 -0.46
C GLU A 160 16.83 -24.28 -1.73
N ASN A 161 16.01 -25.03 -2.47
CA ASN A 161 16.48 -25.76 -3.65
C ASN A 161 16.80 -24.79 -4.79
N GLU A 162 17.95 -25.02 -5.44
CA GLU A 162 18.33 -24.30 -6.67
C GLU A 162 17.27 -24.46 -7.76
N GLN A 163 16.68 -23.35 -8.20
CA GLN A 163 15.65 -23.33 -9.20
C GLN A 163 15.49 -21.96 -9.88
N LYS A 164 15.02 -21.98 -11.11
CA LYS A 164 14.57 -20.77 -11.80
C LYS A 164 13.07 -20.64 -11.66
N ILE A 165 12.62 -19.50 -11.21
CA ILE A 165 11.21 -19.19 -11.03
C ILE A 165 10.80 -18.02 -11.93
N MET A 166 9.52 -17.95 -12.27
CA MET A 166 8.91 -16.76 -12.83
C MET A 166 7.99 -16.15 -11.79
N VAL A 167 8.16 -14.87 -11.51
CA VAL A 167 7.19 -14.08 -10.75
C VAL A 167 6.35 -13.30 -11.74
N TYR A 168 5.05 -13.57 -11.74
CA TYR A 168 4.05 -12.91 -12.59
C TYR A 168 3.18 -12.05 -11.66
N ASP A 169 3.43 -10.75 -11.67
CA ASP A 169 2.77 -9.78 -10.80
C ASP A 169 1.79 -8.91 -11.59
N LEU A 170 0.50 -9.17 -11.43
CA LEU A 170 -0.58 -8.36 -11.98
C LEU A 170 -1.34 -7.70 -10.84
N GLY A 171 -0.91 -6.49 -10.49
CA GLY A 171 -1.51 -5.68 -9.45
C GLY A 171 -2.75 -4.90 -9.90
N GLY A 172 -3.08 -3.85 -9.15
CA GLY A 172 -4.19 -2.94 -9.50
C GLY A 172 -3.88 -2.01 -10.67
N GLY A 173 -2.62 -1.59 -10.81
CA GLY A 173 -2.22 -0.56 -11.78
C GLY A 173 -1.07 -0.93 -12.71
N THR A 174 -0.27 -1.93 -12.35
CA THR A 174 0.94 -2.34 -13.05
C THR A 174 0.97 -3.83 -13.28
N PHE A 175 1.69 -4.23 -14.31
CA PHE A 175 2.04 -5.61 -14.62
C PHE A 175 3.55 -5.74 -14.72
N ASP A 176 4.13 -6.64 -13.92
CA ASP A 176 5.54 -7.00 -13.96
C ASP A 176 5.70 -8.52 -14.10
N VAL A 177 6.73 -8.93 -14.82
CA VAL A 177 7.17 -10.30 -14.88
C VAL A 177 8.68 -10.36 -14.76
N SER A 178 9.17 -11.18 -13.82
CA SER A 178 10.60 -11.37 -13.60
C SER A 178 10.96 -12.85 -13.61
N VAL A 179 12.09 -13.16 -14.24
CA VAL A 179 12.73 -14.47 -14.16
C VAL A 179 13.84 -14.38 -13.13
N ILE A 180 13.78 -15.23 -12.13
CA ILE A 180 14.62 -15.16 -10.93
C ILE A 180 15.24 -16.55 -10.69
N GLU A 181 16.52 -16.58 -10.39
CA GLU A 181 17.24 -17.78 -9.93
C GLU A 181 17.39 -17.73 -8.42
N ILE A 182 17.00 -18.80 -7.77
CA ILE A 182 17.14 -18.99 -6.32
C ILE A 182 18.08 -20.17 -6.11
N GLY A 183 19.12 -20.00 -5.29
CA GLY A 183 20.05 -21.07 -4.96
C GLY A 183 21.20 -20.57 -4.09
N ASP A 184 21.78 -21.44 -3.28
CA ASP A 184 22.98 -21.19 -2.45
C ASP A 184 22.93 -19.88 -1.61
N GLY A 185 21.74 -19.50 -1.12
CA GLY A 185 21.56 -18.26 -0.36
C GLY A 185 21.58 -17.00 -1.23
N VAL A 186 21.43 -17.13 -2.55
CA VAL A 186 21.35 -16.01 -3.50
C VAL A 186 19.98 -16.02 -4.18
N ILE A 187 19.40 -14.84 -4.31
CA ILE A 187 18.24 -14.57 -5.17
C ILE A 187 18.71 -13.59 -6.22
N GLU A 188 18.85 -14.07 -7.45
CA GLU A 188 19.34 -13.30 -8.58
C GLU A 188 18.24 -13.10 -9.62
N VAL A 189 17.93 -11.84 -9.93
CA VAL A 189 17.03 -11.49 -11.03
C VAL A 189 17.81 -11.62 -12.34
N LEU A 190 17.40 -12.53 -13.21
CA LEU A 190 18.01 -12.72 -14.53
C LEU A 190 17.47 -11.71 -15.54
N SER A 191 16.16 -11.44 -15.47
CA SER A 191 15.51 -10.47 -16.33
C SER A 191 14.21 -9.96 -15.73
N THR A 192 13.78 -8.78 -16.18
CA THR A 192 12.46 -8.22 -15.84
C THR A 192 11.86 -7.51 -17.06
N ALA A 193 10.55 -7.60 -17.20
CA ALA A 193 9.77 -6.90 -18.21
C ALA A 193 8.41 -6.51 -17.62
N GLY A 194 7.71 -5.53 -18.21
CA GLY A 194 6.45 -5.12 -17.62
C GLY A 194 5.70 -4.05 -18.41
N ASN A 195 4.60 -3.61 -17.82
CA ASN A 195 3.75 -2.53 -18.30
C ASN A 195 3.19 -1.74 -17.12
N ASN A 196 3.66 -0.49 -16.95
CA ASN A 196 3.27 0.39 -15.85
C ASN A 196 1.84 0.94 -15.95
N ARG A 197 1.08 0.58 -16.98
CA ARG A 197 -0.30 0.99 -17.23
C ARG A 197 -1.20 -0.18 -17.61
N LEU A 198 -1.01 -1.32 -16.94
CA LEU A 198 -1.84 -2.51 -17.09
C LEU A 198 -2.07 -3.12 -15.71
N GLY A 199 -3.32 -3.19 -15.28
CA GLY A 199 -3.67 -3.77 -13.97
C GLY A 199 -5.18 -3.86 -13.76
N GLY A 200 -5.58 -4.25 -12.56
CA GLY A 200 -6.98 -4.47 -12.17
C GLY A 200 -7.92 -3.30 -12.44
N ASP A 201 -7.42 -2.05 -12.31
CA ASP A 201 -8.18 -0.84 -12.62
C ASP A 201 -8.62 -0.79 -14.09
N ASP A 202 -7.81 -1.34 -15.01
CA ASP A 202 -8.16 -1.37 -16.44
C ASP A 202 -9.25 -2.41 -16.70
N PHE A 203 -9.25 -3.55 -15.97
CA PHE A 203 -10.33 -4.53 -15.99
C PHE A 203 -11.64 -3.91 -15.44
N ASP A 204 -11.57 -3.16 -14.33
CA ASP A 204 -12.72 -2.45 -13.78
C ASP A 204 -13.26 -1.40 -14.74
N GLN A 205 -12.37 -0.69 -15.45
CA GLN A 205 -12.79 0.31 -16.43
C GLN A 205 -13.55 -0.34 -17.61
N LYS A 206 -13.14 -1.53 -18.08
CA LYS A 206 -13.87 -2.28 -19.13
C LYS A 206 -15.30 -2.63 -18.69
N ILE A 207 -15.48 -3.07 -17.45
CA ILE A 207 -16.82 -3.35 -16.89
C ILE A 207 -17.60 -2.05 -16.75
N THR A 208 -16.99 -0.98 -16.26
CA THR A 208 -17.61 0.34 -16.10
C THR A 208 -18.11 0.88 -17.43
N ASP A 209 -17.28 0.84 -18.48
CA ASP A 209 -17.64 1.30 -19.82
C ASP A 209 -18.80 0.47 -20.41
N TYR A 210 -18.78 -0.84 -20.17
CA TYR A 210 -19.86 -1.73 -20.57
C TYR A 210 -21.16 -1.41 -19.86
N MET A 211 -21.15 -1.17 -18.55
CA MET A 211 -22.34 -0.76 -17.79
C MET A 211 -22.91 0.60 -18.27
N ILE A 212 -22.04 1.57 -18.54
CA ILE A 212 -22.45 2.88 -19.09
C ILE A 212 -23.14 2.69 -20.44
N ALA A 213 -22.55 1.89 -21.32
CA ALA A 213 -23.11 1.61 -22.65
C ALA A 213 -24.48 0.92 -22.57
N GLU A 214 -24.62 -0.11 -21.72
CA GLU A 214 -25.89 -0.82 -21.54
C GLU A 214 -26.95 0.05 -20.89
N PHE A 215 -26.62 0.87 -19.90
CA PHE A 215 -27.56 1.81 -19.30
C PHE A 215 -28.04 2.86 -20.30
N LYS A 216 -27.12 3.41 -21.09
CA LYS A 216 -27.46 4.38 -22.16
C LYS A 216 -28.38 3.76 -23.21
N LYS A 217 -28.19 2.48 -23.54
CA LYS A 217 -29.07 1.75 -24.46
C LYS A 217 -30.46 1.51 -23.89
N GLN A 218 -30.57 1.22 -22.59
CA GLN A 218 -31.83 0.92 -21.89
C GLN A 218 -32.63 2.19 -21.58
N GLU A 219 -31.98 3.22 -21.05
CA GLU A 219 -32.62 4.39 -20.46
C GLU A 219 -32.36 5.69 -21.23
N GLY A 220 -31.51 5.68 -22.28
CA GLY A 220 -31.14 6.86 -23.05
C GLY A 220 -30.27 7.89 -22.32
N VAL A 221 -29.78 7.55 -21.12
CA VAL A 221 -29.03 8.45 -20.24
C VAL A 221 -27.55 8.04 -20.18
N ASP A 222 -26.66 9.02 -20.29
CA ASP A 222 -25.21 8.82 -20.20
C ASP A 222 -24.74 9.08 -18.76
N LEU A 223 -24.33 8.02 -18.06
CA LEU A 223 -23.85 8.09 -16.67
C LEU A 223 -22.40 8.60 -16.54
N SER A 224 -21.65 8.72 -17.64
CA SER A 224 -20.23 9.12 -17.59
C SER A 224 -20.02 10.55 -17.08
N THR A 225 -21.04 11.39 -17.16
CA THR A 225 -21.02 12.80 -16.72
C THR A 225 -21.46 13.01 -15.27
N ASP A 226 -22.09 12.00 -14.66
CA ASP A 226 -22.51 12.01 -13.25
C ASP A 226 -21.42 11.38 -12.39
N LYS A 227 -20.66 12.19 -11.65
CA LYS A 227 -19.53 11.74 -10.85
C LYS A 227 -19.93 10.76 -9.75
N MET A 228 -21.10 10.92 -9.15
CA MET A 228 -21.60 10.01 -8.11
C MET A 228 -22.01 8.67 -8.72
N ALA A 229 -22.72 8.70 -9.85
CA ALA A 229 -23.07 7.50 -10.59
C ALA A 229 -21.81 6.77 -11.07
N LEU A 230 -20.84 7.50 -11.63
CA LEU A 230 -19.57 6.94 -12.09
C LEU A 230 -18.78 6.25 -10.97
N GLN A 231 -18.74 6.86 -9.78
CA GLN A 231 -18.06 6.25 -8.62
C GLN A 231 -18.77 4.96 -8.19
N ARG A 232 -20.10 4.94 -8.15
CA ARG A 232 -20.88 3.73 -7.84
C ARG A 232 -20.69 2.63 -8.88
N LEU A 233 -20.58 3.01 -10.17
CA LEU A 233 -20.29 2.05 -11.25
C LEU A 233 -18.88 1.44 -11.09
N LYS A 234 -17.86 2.24 -10.75
CA LYS A 234 -16.50 1.75 -10.50
C LYS A 234 -16.45 0.76 -9.33
N GLU A 235 -17.12 1.08 -8.22
CA GLU A 235 -17.19 0.17 -7.07
C GLU A 235 -17.92 -1.14 -7.41
N ALA A 236 -19.01 -1.05 -8.17
CA ALA A 236 -19.73 -2.22 -8.64
C ALA A 236 -18.91 -3.05 -9.63
N ALA A 237 -18.11 -2.40 -10.49
CA ALA A 237 -17.20 -3.08 -11.40
C ALA A 237 -16.10 -3.86 -10.66
N GLU A 238 -15.44 -3.22 -9.68
CA GLU A 238 -14.43 -3.89 -8.83
C GLU A 238 -15.05 -5.09 -8.10
N LYS A 239 -16.23 -4.92 -7.52
CA LYS A 239 -16.96 -5.99 -6.85
C LYS A 239 -17.28 -7.14 -7.81
N ALA A 240 -17.85 -6.83 -8.98
CA ALA A 240 -18.19 -7.83 -9.99
C ALA A 240 -16.96 -8.60 -10.48
N LYS A 241 -15.84 -7.91 -10.75
CA LYS A 241 -14.55 -8.55 -11.10
C LYS A 241 -14.12 -9.56 -10.03
N LYS A 242 -14.17 -9.18 -8.75
CA LYS A 242 -13.81 -10.05 -7.63
C LYS A 242 -14.74 -11.27 -7.54
N GLU A 243 -16.04 -11.08 -7.63
CA GLU A 243 -17.03 -12.16 -7.58
C GLU A 243 -16.88 -13.12 -8.77
N LEU A 244 -16.65 -12.62 -9.98
CA LEU A 244 -16.43 -13.42 -11.18
C LEU A 244 -15.11 -14.20 -11.18
N SER A 245 -14.20 -13.95 -10.24
CA SER A 245 -13.02 -14.80 -10.06
C SER A 245 -13.38 -16.18 -9.45
N SER A 246 -14.49 -16.28 -8.73
CA SER A 246 -14.98 -17.52 -8.13
C SER A 246 -16.32 -18.00 -8.72
N ALA A 247 -17.24 -17.07 -9.01
CA ALA A 247 -18.56 -17.37 -9.58
C ALA A 247 -18.56 -17.26 -11.11
N THR A 248 -19.49 -17.94 -11.78
CA THR A 248 -19.70 -17.86 -13.23
C THR A 248 -20.61 -16.71 -13.66
N THR A 249 -21.35 -16.14 -12.70
CA THR A 249 -22.29 -15.02 -12.94
C THR A 249 -22.39 -14.20 -11.66
N THR A 250 -22.51 -12.88 -11.82
CA THR A 250 -22.82 -11.95 -10.72
C THR A 250 -23.95 -11.02 -11.13
N ASN A 251 -24.71 -10.54 -10.14
CA ASN A 251 -25.74 -9.53 -10.34
C ASN A 251 -25.22 -8.17 -9.89
N ILE A 252 -25.32 -7.18 -10.78
CA ILE A 252 -24.99 -5.78 -10.51
C ILE A 252 -26.32 -5.02 -10.35
N ASN A 253 -26.66 -4.66 -9.11
CA ASN A 253 -27.88 -3.93 -8.78
C ASN A 253 -27.51 -2.59 -8.13
N LEU A 254 -27.83 -1.50 -8.82
CA LEU A 254 -27.57 -0.13 -8.39
C LEU A 254 -28.88 0.67 -8.36
N PRO A 255 -29.66 0.57 -7.28
CA PRO A 255 -30.90 1.33 -7.14
C PRO A 255 -30.58 2.82 -7.05
N PHE A 256 -31.46 3.64 -7.64
CA PHE A 256 -31.34 5.09 -7.64
C PHE A 256 -29.96 5.58 -8.18
N ILE A 257 -29.53 5.01 -9.31
CA ILE A 257 -28.21 5.35 -9.89
C ILE A 257 -28.15 6.80 -10.37
N THR A 258 -29.25 7.30 -10.91
CA THR A 258 -29.42 8.69 -11.31
C THR A 258 -30.91 9.10 -11.27
N ALA A 259 -31.19 10.39 -11.41
CA ALA A 259 -32.53 10.93 -11.50
C ALA A 259 -32.71 11.69 -12.81
N THR A 260 -33.84 11.49 -13.47
CA THR A 260 -34.27 12.20 -14.69
C THR A 260 -35.56 12.97 -14.45
N ALA A 261 -36.02 13.74 -15.47
CA ALA A 261 -37.33 14.41 -15.41
C ALA A 261 -38.49 13.41 -15.23
N GLU A 262 -38.31 12.16 -15.61
CA GLU A 262 -39.32 11.09 -15.50
C GLU A 262 -39.25 10.39 -14.11
N GLY A 263 -38.27 10.73 -13.27
CA GLY A 263 -38.08 10.15 -11.94
C GLY A 263 -36.72 9.44 -11.77
N PRO A 264 -36.55 8.74 -10.63
CA PRO A 264 -35.33 8.00 -10.36
C PRO A 264 -35.20 6.81 -11.31
N LYS A 265 -33.98 6.55 -11.75
CA LYS A 265 -33.59 5.41 -12.58
C LYS A 265 -32.76 4.42 -11.78
N HIS A 266 -32.92 3.15 -12.09
CA HIS A 266 -32.23 2.03 -11.44
C HIS A 266 -31.47 1.26 -12.50
N PHE A 267 -30.35 0.66 -12.11
CA PHE A 267 -29.58 -0.21 -12.98
C PHE A 267 -29.50 -1.59 -12.37
N ASP A 268 -29.95 -2.60 -13.09
CA ASP A 268 -29.90 -4.01 -12.71
C ASP A 268 -29.48 -4.83 -13.93
N MET A 269 -28.39 -5.57 -13.80
CA MET A 269 -27.91 -6.47 -14.84
C MET A 269 -27.18 -7.67 -14.27
N ASN A 270 -27.25 -8.78 -15.00
CA ASN A 270 -26.40 -9.94 -14.76
C ASN A 270 -25.16 -9.88 -15.66
N LEU A 271 -23.97 -10.00 -15.08
CA LEU A 271 -22.72 -10.11 -15.79
C LEU A 271 -22.18 -11.54 -15.64
N THR A 272 -21.94 -12.22 -16.76
CA THR A 272 -21.33 -13.55 -16.76
C THR A 272 -19.82 -13.45 -16.87
N ARG A 273 -19.10 -14.46 -16.34
CA ARG A 273 -17.64 -14.58 -16.51
C ARG A 273 -17.26 -14.62 -18.01
N ALA A 274 -18.00 -15.34 -18.84
CA ALA A 274 -17.75 -15.38 -20.28
C ALA A 274 -17.80 -13.98 -20.93
N LYS A 275 -18.77 -13.13 -20.50
CA LYS A 275 -18.83 -11.75 -20.99
C LYS A 275 -17.70 -10.88 -20.42
N PHE A 276 -17.34 -11.07 -19.18
CA PHE A 276 -16.19 -10.41 -18.58
C PHE A 276 -14.89 -10.78 -19.30
N ASP A 277 -14.67 -12.08 -19.58
CA ASP A 277 -13.49 -12.55 -20.31
C ASP A 277 -13.46 -11.98 -21.75
N GLU A 278 -14.60 -11.89 -22.43
CA GLU A 278 -14.71 -11.22 -23.74
C GLU A 278 -14.29 -9.76 -23.68
N LEU A 279 -14.80 -9.01 -22.69
CA LEU A 279 -14.52 -7.58 -22.52
C LEU A 279 -13.05 -7.28 -22.18
N THR A 280 -12.37 -8.20 -21.49
CA THR A 280 -11.03 -8.02 -20.95
C THR A 280 -9.95 -8.82 -21.66
N HIS A 281 -10.32 -9.57 -22.71
CA HIS A 281 -9.40 -10.42 -23.46
C HIS A 281 -8.14 -9.67 -23.94
N ASP A 282 -8.30 -8.46 -24.46
CA ASP A 282 -7.18 -7.63 -24.92
C ASP A 282 -6.20 -7.27 -23.80
N LEU A 283 -6.68 -7.10 -22.55
CA LEU A 283 -5.85 -6.83 -21.39
C LEU A 283 -5.03 -8.06 -20.99
N VAL A 284 -5.66 -9.23 -20.98
CA VAL A 284 -4.96 -10.50 -20.69
C VAL A 284 -3.87 -10.73 -21.74
N MET A 285 -4.17 -10.55 -23.02
CA MET A 285 -3.21 -10.75 -24.11
C MET A 285 -2.02 -9.78 -24.07
N LYS A 286 -2.19 -8.57 -23.50
CA LYS A 286 -1.08 -7.61 -23.31
C LYS A 286 0.00 -8.11 -22.33
N THR A 287 -0.27 -9.14 -21.54
CA THR A 287 0.72 -9.73 -20.65
C THR A 287 1.67 -10.69 -21.37
N SER A 288 1.26 -11.20 -22.54
CA SER A 288 2.00 -12.26 -23.28
C SER A 288 3.36 -11.78 -23.78
N GLU A 289 3.43 -10.57 -24.34
CA GLU A 289 4.69 -10.03 -24.88
C GLU A 289 5.74 -9.80 -23.78
N PRO A 290 5.44 -9.17 -22.62
CA PRO A 290 6.40 -9.07 -21.53
C PRO A 290 6.88 -10.42 -21.00
N VAL A 291 6.00 -11.44 -20.91
CA VAL A 291 6.40 -12.79 -20.48
C VAL A 291 7.41 -13.40 -21.45
N GLN A 292 7.14 -13.33 -22.77
CA GLN A 292 8.06 -13.85 -23.78
C GLN A 292 9.39 -13.10 -23.76
N ARG A 293 9.36 -11.78 -23.60
CA ARG A 293 10.54 -10.95 -23.50
C ARG A 293 11.39 -11.30 -22.28
N ALA A 294 10.77 -11.47 -21.11
CA ALA A 294 11.50 -11.84 -19.90
C ALA A 294 12.21 -13.20 -20.05
N LEU A 295 11.55 -14.21 -20.62
CA LEU A 295 12.18 -15.51 -20.91
C LEU A 295 13.33 -15.38 -21.89
N SER A 296 13.13 -14.63 -22.98
CA SER A 296 14.17 -14.39 -24.00
C SER A 296 15.38 -13.65 -23.44
N ASP A 297 15.15 -12.60 -22.64
CA ASP A 297 16.22 -11.80 -22.03
C ASP A 297 16.99 -12.60 -20.96
N ALA A 298 16.32 -13.51 -20.25
CA ALA A 298 16.97 -14.45 -19.32
C ALA A 298 17.71 -15.59 -20.04
N GLY A 299 17.56 -15.73 -21.35
CA GLY A 299 18.19 -16.80 -22.14
C GLY A 299 17.66 -18.19 -21.82
N ILE A 300 16.42 -18.31 -21.31
CA ILE A 300 15.80 -19.59 -20.95
C ILE A 300 14.50 -19.84 -21.68
N THR A 301 14.11 -21.09 -21.71
CA THR A 301 12.78 -21.53 -22.19
C THR A 301 11.81 -21.71 -21.02
N ALA A 302 10.52 -21.67 -21.27
CA ALA A 302 9.50 -21.89 -20.25
C ALA A 302 9.60 -23.27 -19.57
N SER A 303 10.17 -24.28 -20.24
CA SER A 303 10.38 -25.63 -19.68
C SER A 303 11.42 -25.67 -18.55
N GLU A 304 12.37 -24.72 -18.56
CA GLU A 304 13.44 -24.61 -17.55
C GLU A 304 12.96 -23.93 -16.26
N LEU A 305 11.79 -23.32 -16.29
CA LEU A 305 11.17 -22.79 -15.06
C LEU A 305 10.84 -23.95 -14.10
N GLY A 306 11.28 -23.87 -12.87
CA GLY A 306 10.85 -24.77 -11.79
C GLY A 306 9.43 -24.45 -11.34
N GLN A 307 9.13 -23.16 -11.19
CA GLN A 307 7.85 -22.67 -10.65
C GLN A 307 7.44 -21.33 -11.27
N VAL A 308 6.13 -21.04 -11.25
CA VAL A 308 5.55 -19.73 -11.56
C VAL A 308 4.77 -19.24 -10.35
N LEU A 309 5.16 -18.09 -9.80
CA LEU A 309 4.51 -17.46 -8.66
C LEU A 309 3.55 -16.38 -9.14
N LEU A 310 2.34 -16.39 -8.62
CA LEU A 310 1.33 -15.36 -8.89
C LEU A 310 1.32 -14.33 -7.78
N VAL A 311 1.48 -13.08 -8.15
CA VAL A 311 1.50 -11.92 -7.26
C VAL A 311 0.49 -10.89 -7.76
N GLY A 312 -0.06 -10.11 -6.83
CA GLY A 312 -1.10 -9.12 -7.14
C GLY A 312 -2.50 -9.72 -7.25
N GLY A 313 -3.49 -8.99 -6.73
CA GLY A 313 -4.87 -9.48 -6.62
C GLY A 313 -5.53 -9.83 -7.95
N SER A 314 -5.10 -9.20 -9.07
CA SER A 314 -5.66 -9.45 -10.41
C SER A 314 -5.24 -10.81 -11.01
N THR A 315 -4.22 -11.45 -10.45
CA THR A 315 -3.86 -12.84 -10.83
C THR A 315 -4.90 -13.88 -10.36
N ARG A 316 -5.86 -13.48 -9.54
CA ARG A 316 -7.00 -14.34 -9.17
C ARG A 316 -8.00 -14.55 -10.31
N ILE A 317 -7.96 -13.71 -11.36
CA ILE A 317 -8.83 -13.81 -12.55
C ILE A 317 -8.50 -15.11 -13.29
N PRO A 318 -9.49 -16.00 -13.50
CA PRO A 318 -9.26 -17.31 -14.13
C PRO A 318 -8.61 -17.21 -15.52
N ALA A 319 -9.05 -16.29 -16.37
CA ALA A 319 -8.48 -16.07 -17.70
C ALA A 319 -6.98 -15.70 -17.65
N VAL A 320 -6.54 -14.97 -16.61
CA VAL A 320 -5.13 -14.66 -16.38
C VAL A 320 -4.35 -15.92 -16.03
N GLN A 321 -4.87 -16.77 -15.13
CA GLN A 321 -4.22 -18.03 -14.74
C GLN A 321 -4.10 -19.00 -15.93
N GLU A 322 -5.13 -19.08 -16.76
CA GLU A 322 -5.12 -19.88 -17.99
C GLU A 322 -4.07 -19.38 -18.99
N GLU A 323 -3.95 -18.05 -19.14
CA GLU A 323 -2.93 -17.45 -20.02
C GLU A 323 -1.52 -17.73 -19.50
N VAL A 324 -1.26 -17.59 -18.21
CA VAL A 324 0.02 -17.96 -17.59
C VAL A 324 0.36 -19.43 -17.87
N LYS A 325 -0.60 -20.33 -17.67
CA LYS A 325 -0.43 -21.76 -17.96
C LYS A 325 -0.17 -22.02 -19.44
N ARG A 326 -0.87 -21.30 -20.33
CA ARG A 326 -0.66 -21.40 -21.79
C ARG A 326 0.74 -20.97 -22.20
N LEU A 327 1.25 -19.86 -21.61
CA LEU A 327 2.56 -19.30 -21.96
C LEU A 327 3.72 -20.11 -21.38
N THR A 328 3.56 -20.66 -20.17
CA THR A 328 4.65 -21.32 -19.44
C THR A 328 4.58 -22.85 -19.46
N GLY A 329 3.43 -23.41 -19.80
CA GLY A 329 3.18 -24.85 -19.68
C GLY A 329 3.15 -25.36 -18.23
N LYS A 330 3.24 -24.47 -17.25
CA LYS A 330 3.27 -24.78 -15.82
C LYS A 330 1.96 -24.40 -15.15
N GLU A 331 1.54 -25.19 -14.17
CA GLU A 331 0.47 -24.77 -13.25
C GLU A 331 1.03 -23.72 -12.27
N PRO A 332 0.44 -22.52 -12.21
CA PRO A 332 0.95 -21.50 -11.30
C PRO A 332 0.83 -21.93 -9.84
N SER A 333 1.85 -21.60 -9.04
CA SER A 333 1.84 -21.83 -7.59
C SER A 333 0.81 -20.94 -6.89
N LYS A 334 0.10 -21.54 -5.94
CA LYS A 334 -0.84 -20.86 -5.03
C LYS A 334 -0.34 -20.90 -3.57
N SER A 335 0.96 -21.16 -3.37
CA SER A 335 1.56 -21.27 -2.03
C SER A 335 1.64 -19.93 -1.30
N LEU A 336 1.78 -18.83 -2.04
CA LEU A 336 1.82 -17.49 -1.47
C LEU A 336 0.44 -16.81 -1.54
N ASN A 337 0.13 -15.99 -0.54
CA ASN A 337 -0.98 -15.05 -0.66
C ASN A 337 -0.54 -13.88 -1.56
N PRO A 338 -1.16 -13.71 -2.75
CA PRO A 338 -0.72 -12.69 -3.72
C PRO A 338 -0.92 -11.24 -3.25
N ASP A 339 -1.68 -11.01 -2.17
CA ASP A 339 -1.93 -9.68 -1.60
C ASP A 339 -0.97 -9.33 -0.45
N GLU A 340 -0.17 -10.30 0.05
CA GLU A 340 0.65 -10.15 1.27
C GLU A 340 2.12 -10.47 1.04
N CYS A 341 2.44 -11.34 0.09
CA CYS A 341 3.79 -11.89 -0.08
C CYS A 341 4.86 -10.80 -0.34
N VAL A 342 4.49 -9.72 -1.00
CA VAL A 342 5.38 -8.58 -1.28
C VAL A 342 5.79 -7.88 0.02
N ALA A 343 4.83 -7.58 0.91
CA ALA A 343 5.12 -6.97 2.20
C ALA A 343 5.93 -7.91 3.11
N LEU A 344 5.61 -9.21 3.10
CA LEU A 344 6.37 -10.23 3.83
C LEU A 344 7.84 -10.26 3.37
N GLY A 345 8.10 -10.31 2.07
CA GLY A 345 9.46 -10.26 1.54
C GLY A 345 10.19 -8.95 1.83
N ALA A 346 9.50 -7.82 1.77
CA ALA A 346 10.05 -6.53 2.18
C ALA A 346 10.44 -6.51 3.67
N SER A 347 9.65 -7.16 4.54
CA SER A 347 9.96 -7.27 5.97
C SER A 347 11.17 -8.16 6.24
N VAL A 348 11.38 -9.22 5.45
CA VAL A 348 12.60 -10.04 5.52
C VAL A 348 13.83 -9.20 5.20
N GLN A 349 13.77 -8.39 4.14
CA GLN A 349 14.84 -7.45 3.82
C GLN A 349 15.08 -6.43 4.94
N GLY A 350 14.00 -5.95 5.57
CA GLY A 350 14.06 -5.07 6.73
C GLY A 350 14.74 -5.74 7.92
N GLY A 351 14.37 -6.99 8.23
CA GLY A 351 14.99 -7.80 9.28
C GLY A 351 16.48 -8.02 9.05
N LYS A 352 16.88 -8.33 7.81
CA LYS A 352 18.29 -8.45 7.44
C LYS A 352 19.06 -7.16 7.71
N LEU A 353 18.53 -6.01 7.30
CA LEU A 353 19.15 -4.70 7.55
C LEU A 353 19.21 -4.36 9.04
N ALA A 354 18.26 -4.84 9.84
CA ALA A 354 18.25 -4.71 11.30
C ALA A 354 19.16 -5.71 12.02
N GLY A 355 19.72 -6.70 11.31
CA GLY A 355 20.54 -7.77 11.89
C GLY A 355 19.73 -8.88 12.58
N ASP A 356 18.48 -9.09 12.17
CA ASP A 356 17.64 -10.19 12.65
C ASP A 356 18.13 -11.52 12.07
N THR A 357 18.50 -12.46 12.95
CA THR A 357 19.06 -13.77 12.55
C THR A 357 18.04 -14.66 11.81
N GLY A 358 16.75 -14.44 11.99
CA GLY A 358 15.69 -15.17 11.28
C GLY A 358 15.53 -14.76 9.81
N ALA A 359 16.10 -13.61 9.40
CA ALA A 359 16.04 -13.13 8.02
C ALA A 359 17.03 -13.84 7.07
N GLY A 360 17.93 -14.70 7.60
CA GLY A 360 18.95 -15.40 6.83
C GLY A 360 20.00 -14.48 6.20
N ASP A 361 21.02 -15.09 5.58
CA ASP A 361 22.10 -14.38 4.86
C ASP A 361 21.86 -14.30 3.34
N ILE A 362 20.59 -14.25 2.92
CA ILE A 362 20.21 -14.24 1.50
C ILE A 362 20.75 -12.98 0.82
N LEU A 363 21.56 -13.15 -0.23
CA LEU A 363 22.04 -12.06 -1.09
C LEU A 363 20.99 -11.78 -2.19
N LEU A 364 20.57 -10.52 -2.32
CA LEU A 364 19.70 -10.06 -3.39
C LEU A 364 20.51 -9.38 -4.48
N LEU A 365 20.38 -9.85 -5.71
CA LEU A 365 20.94 -9.23 -6.90
C LEU A 365 19.77 -8.86 -7.84
N ASP A 366 19.50 -7.58 -7.96
CA ASP A 366 18.44 -7.05 -8.80
C ASP A 366 18.99 -6.48 -10.10
N VAL A 367 18.13 -6.07 -11.04
CA VAL A 367 18.55 -5.55 -12.34
C VAL A 367 17.88 -4.23 -12.69
N THR A 368 18.54 -3.42 -13.55
CA THR A 368 17.89 -2.25 -14.15
C THR A 368 16.90 -2.69 -15.23
N PRO A 369 15.64 -2.18 -15.22
CA PRO A 369 14.60 -2.68 -16.14
C PRO A 369 14.75 -2.18 -17.58
N LEU A 370 15.45 -1.04 -17.77
CA LEU A 370 15.59 -0.35 -19.06
C LEU A 370 17.04 0.09 -19.28
N SER A 371 17.46 0.13 -20.54
CA SER A 371 18.76 0.64 -20.94
C SER A 371 18.89 2.13 -20.64
N LEU A 372 20.11 2.52 -20.26
CA LEU A 372 20.49 3.92 -20.00
C LEU A 372 21.49 4.39 -21.05
N SER A 373 21.23 5.56 -21.59
CA SER A 373 21.97 6.12 -22.73
C SER A 373 22.19 7.64 -22.55
N ILE A 374 23.13 8.18 -23.29
CA ILE A 374 23.23 9.62 -23.52
C ILE A 374 22.92 9.95 -24.99
N GLU A 375 22.40 11.15 -25.21
CA GLU A 375 22.24 11.70 -26.55
C GLU A 375 23.60 12.08 -27.13
N THR A 376 23.91 11.56 -28.31
CA THR A 376 25.12 11.87 -29.04
C THR A 376 24.80 12.54 -30.39
N MET A 377 25.81 12.86 -31.15
CA MET A 377 25.69 13.56 -32.43
C MET A 377 24.65 12.89 -33.34
N GLY A 378 23.74 13.70 -33.90
CA GLY A 378 22.63 13.21 -34.72
C GLY A 378 21.39 12.75 -33.93
N GLY A 379 21.35 13.02 -32.63
CA GLY A 379 20.22 12.63 -31.77
C GLY A 379 20.16 11.15 -31.44
N VAL A 380 21.26 10.42 -31.62
CA VAL A 380 21.37 8.99 -31.34
C VAL A 380 21.47 8.73 -29.84
N ALA A 381 20.77 7.74 -29.35
CA ALA A 381 20.89 7.26 -27.97
C ALA A 381 22.05 6.25 -27.90
N THR A 382 23.20 6.68 -27.38
CA THR A 382 24.37 5.81 -27.18
C THR A 382 24.28 5.17 -25.81
N ARG A 383 24.15 3.84 -25.80
CA ARG A 383 23.96 3.06 -24.57
C ARG A 383 25.26 2.92 -23.79
N LEU A 384 25.16 3.11 -22.47
CA LEU A 384 26.22 2.85 -21.50
C LEU A 384 25.85 1.67 -20.59
N ILE A 385 24.58 1.51 -20.25
CA ILE A 385 24.09 0.38 -19.44
C ILE A 385 22.93 -0.25 -20.19
N GLU A 386 23.04 -1.55 -20.44
CA GLU A 386 21.97 -2.34 -21.06
C GLU A 386 20.89 -2.70 -20.01
N ARG A 387 19.64 -2.90 -20.47
CA ARG A 387 18.58 -3.44 -19.60
C ARG A 387 19.01 -4.81 -19.04
N ASN A 388 18.48 -5.16 -17.91
CA ASN A 388 18.80 -6.39 -17.16
C ASN A 388 20.28 -6.47 -16.71
N THR A 389 20.99 -5.33 -16.64
CA THR A 389 22.30 -5.26 -15.97
C THR A 389 22.08 -5.33 -14.46
N THR A 390 22.80 -6.22 -13.79
CA THR A 390 22.75 -6.39 -12.33
C THR A 390 23.15 -5.12 -11.60
N ILE A 391 22.43 -4.74 -10.57
CA ILE A 391 22.65 -3.56 -9.73
C ILE A 391 23.02 -3.95 -8.29
N PRO A 392 23.88 -3.18 -7.59
CA PRO A 392 24.47 -1.90 -8.01
C PRO A 392 25.55 -2.07 -9.10
N THR A 393 25.66 -1.08 -9.99
CA THR A 393 26.66 -1.09 -11.08
C THR A 393 27.18 0.31 -11.40
N LYS A 394 28.40 0.35 -11.91
CA LYS A 394 29.06 1.59 -12.34
C LYS A 394 29.78 1.37 -13.66
N THR A 395 29.48 2.20 -14.67
CA THR A 395 30.06 2.11 -16.01
C THR A 395 30.48 3.49 -16.49
N SER A 396 31.66 3.58 -17.08
CA SER A 396 32.19 4.82 -17.66
C SER A 396 32.55 4.63 -19.13
N GLN A 397 32.32 5.67 -19.94
CA GLN A 397 32.72 5.71 -21.33
C GLN A 397 33.26 7.10 -21.69
N ILE A 398 34.29 7.16 -22.54
CA ILE A 398 34.89 8.41 -23.01
C ILE A 398 34.18 8.87 -24.28
N PHE A 399 33.73 10.13 -24.26
CA PHE A 399 33.15 10.86 -25.38
C PHE A 399 34.04 12.06 -25.73
N SER A 400 33.68 12.78 -26.78
CA SER A 400 34.43 13.96 -27.20
C SER A 400 33.51 15.06 -27.75
N THR A 401 34.06 16.24 -27.98
CA THR A 401 33.36 17.39 -28.57
C THR A 401 32.98 17.15 -30.04
N ALA A 402 31.82 17.68 -30.44
CA ALA A 402 31.28 17.57 -31.80
C ALA A 402 31.71 18.70 -32.74
N ALA A 403 32.21 19.82 -32.18
CA ALA A 403 32.67 21.00 -32.95
C ALA A 403 34.06 21.47 -32.50
N ASP A 404 34.76 22.16 -33.41
CA ASP A 404 36.06 22.80 -33.10
C ASP A 404 35.86 23.92 -32.08
N ASN A 405 36.82 24.03 -31.13
CA ASN A 405 36.82 25.03 -30.06
C ASN A 405 35.56 25.05 -29.18
N GLN A 406 34.90 23.93 -29.08
CA GLN A 406 33.75 23.76 -28.20
C GLN A 406 34.21 23.75 -26.73
N THR A 407 33.65 24.66 -25.91
CA THR A 407 34.03 24.88 -24.50
C THR A 407 33.05 24.29 -23.51
N ASP A 408 31.93 23.77 -23.98
CA ASP A 408 30.88 23.17 -23.18
C ASP A 408 30.18 22.02 -23.93
N VAL A 409 29.61 21.08 -23.22
CA VAL A 409 28.79 20.01 -23.76
C VAL A 409 27.50 19.85 -22.94
N ASP A 410 26.40 19.79 -23.67
CA ASP A 410 25.10 19.44 -23.10
C ASP A 410 24.94 17.91 -23.11
N LEU A 411 24.70 17.35 -21.94
CA LEU A 411 24.42 15.92 -21.79
C LEU A 411 22.93 15.72 -21.53
N ASN A 412 22.25 14.99 -22.41
CA ASN A 412 20.88 14.53 -22.22
C ASN A 412 20.91 13.03 -21.89
N VAL A 413 20.56 12.70 -20.66
CA VAL A 413 20.45 11.32 -20.19
C VAL A 413 19.08 10.80 -20.53
N VAL A 414 19.03 9.64 -21.18
CA VAL A 414 17.77 9.04 -21.62
C VAL A 414 17.69 7.57 -21.20
N GLN A 415 16.44 7.09 -20.96
CA GLN A 415 16.14 5.72 -20.59
C GLN A 415 15.17 5.11 -21.60
N GLY A 416 15.46 3.91 -22.07
CA GLY A 416 14.61 3.16 -22.99
C GLY A 416 15.42 2.46 -24.08
N GLU A 417 14.70 1.74 -24.96
CA GLU A 417 15.28 0.82 -25.95
C GLU A 417 15.35 1.42 -27.39
N ARG A 418 14.88 2.67 -27.57
CA ARG A 418 14.84 3.28 -28.90
C ARG A 418 16.20 3.82 -29.30
N GLN A 419 16.49 3.79 -30.61
CA GLN A 419 17.79 4.23 -31.15
C GLN A 419 18.01 5.74 -31.09
N PHE A 420 16.93 6.54 -31.05
CA PHE A 420 17.02 7.98 -30.99
C PHE A 420 16.60 8.51 -29.61
N ALA A 421 17.34 9.50 -29.10
CA ALA A 421 17.11 10.06 -27.79
C ALA A 421 15.69 10.64 -27.61
N LYS A 422 15.16 11.30 -28.65
CA LYS A 422 13.80 11.88 -28.67
C LYS A 422 12.68 10.86 -28.47
N ASP A 423 12.92 9.59 -28.79
CA ASP A 423 11.95 8.49 -28.72
C ASP A 423 12.06 7.72 -27.40
N ASN A 424 13.00 8.11 -26.53
CA ASN A 424 13.22 7.58 -25.20
C ASN A 424 12.78 8.59 -24.13
N LYS A 425 12.65 8.12 -22.88
CA LYS A 425 12.35 8.99 -21.76
C LYS A 425 13.61 9.77 -21.36
N SER A 426 13.58 11.10 -21.49
CA SER A 426 14.65 11.94 -20.91
C SER A 426 14.54 11.89 -19.37
N LEU A 427 15.65 11.56 -18.73
CA LEU A 427 15.80 11.54 -17.27
C LEU A 427 16.30 12.87 -16.74
N GLY A 428 17.08 13.60 -17.55
CA GLY A 428 17.59 14.93 -17.19
C GLY A 428 18.64 15.42 -18.18
N ARG A 429 18.89 16.73 -18.09
CA ARG A 429 19.95 17.40 -18.88
C ARG A 429 20.85 18.20 -17.96
N PHE A 430 22.13 18.17 -18.22
CA PHE A 430 23.12 19.01 -17.55
C PHE A 430 24.25 19.39 -18.49
N GLN A 431 24.95 20.48 -18.16
CA GLN A 431 26.02 21.03 -18.99
C GLN A 431 27.34 20.90 -18.27
N LEU A 432 28.36 20.41 -18.98
CA LEU A 432 29.75 20.45 -18.55
C LEU A 432 30.46 21.62 -19.24
N ASP A 433 30.81 22.63 -18.47
CA ASP A 433 31.47 23.84 -18.93
C ASP A 433 32.99 23.83 -18.72
N GLY A 434 33.68 24.69 -19.47
CA GLY A 434 35.09 25.00 -19.26
C GLY A 434 36.03 23.93 -19.77
N ILE A 435 35.62 23.26 -20.81
CA ILE A 435 36.49 22.43 -21.67
C ILE A 435 37.48 23.34 -22.36
N ALA A 436 38.76 22.97 -22.40
CA ALA A 436 39.78 23.72 -23.11
C ALA A 436 39.49 23.73 -24.62
N PRO A 437 39.51 24.91 -25.30
CA PRO A 437 39.35 24.98 -26.75
C PRO A 437 40.36 24.10 -27.49
N ALA A 438 39.84 23.17 -28.29
CA ALA A 438 40.63 22.22 -29.07
C ALA A 438 39.89 21.82 -30.35
N PRO A 439 40.53 21.21 -31.34
CA PRO A 439 39.82 20.59 -32.46
C PRO A 439 38.83 19.55 -31.96
N ARG A 440 37.70 19.40 -32.70
CA ARG A 440 36.70 18.37 -32.40
C ARG A 440 37.35 16.98 -32.28
N GLY A 441 36.87 16.18 -31.36
CA GLY A 441 37.36 14.82 -31.12
C GLY A 441 38.63 14.73 -30.27
N VAL A 442 39.26 15.89 -29.89
CA VAL A 442 40.45 15.91 -29.04
C VAL A 442 40.12 15.90 -27.55
N PRO A 443 39.20 16.73 -27.03
CA PRO A 443 38.81 16.65 -25.61
C PRO A 443 38.28 15.26 -25.23
N GLN A 444 38.66 14.79 -24.06
CA GLN A 444 38.22 13.51 -23.52
C GLN A 444 37.27 13.75 -22.36
N ILE A 445 35.99 13.44 -22.57
CA ILE A 445 34.91 13.62 -21.60
C ILE A 445 34.49 12.26 -21.13
N GLU A 446 34.86 11.90 -19.91
CA GLU A 446 34.43 10.67 -19.27
C GLU A 446 33.01 10.84 -18.71
N VAL A 447 32.03 10.08 -19.25
CA VAL A 447 30.68 10.02 -18.73
C VAL A 447 30.52 8.73 -17.93
N THR A 448 30.13 8.87 -16.67
CA THR A 448 29.97 7.77 -15.73
C THR A 448 28.50 7.66 -15.31
N PHE A 449 27.96 6.46 -15.42
CA PHE A 449 26.67 6.07 -14.85
C PHE A 449 26.94 5.23 -13.60
N ASP A 450 26.33 5.59 -12.49
CA ASP A 450 26.42 4.92 -11.20
C ASP A 450 25.00 4.63 -10.70
N ILE A 451 24.61 3.34 -10.67
CA ILE A 451 23.30 2.90 -10.21
C ILE A 451 23.48 2.27 -8.83
N ASP A 452 22.78 2.80 -7.83
CA ASP A 452 22.81 2.26 -6.49
C ASP A 452 21.94 0.98 -6.35
N ALA A 453 21.99 0.38 -5.18
CA ALA A 453 21.22 -0.80 -4.88
C ALA A 453 19.68 -0.58 -4.85
N ASN A 454 19.21 0.67 -4.85
CA ASN A 454 17.78 1.02 -4.96
C ASN A 454 17.33 1.24 -6.42
N GLY A 455 18.28 1.16 -7.36
CA GLY A 455 18.05 1.45 -8.76
C GLY A 455 18.04 2.95 -9.09
N ILE A 456 18.56 3.79 -8.20
CA ILE A 456 18.67 5.24 -8.40
C ILE A 456 19.94 5.55 -9.19
N VAL A 457 19.80 6.35 -10.24
CA VAL A 457 20.86 6.64 -11.22
C VAL A 457 21.52 7.98 -10.91
N ASN A 458 22.83 7.96 -10.79
CA ASN A 458 23.67 9.16 -10.77
C ASN A 458 24.53 9.19 -12.04
N VAL A 459 24.60 10.34 -12.69
CA VAL A 459 25.42 10.52 -13.89
C VAL A 459 26.41 11.66 -13.66
N SER A 460 27.67 11.42 -13.95
CA SER A 460 28.71 12.47 -13.95
C SER A 460 29.39 12.55 -15.29
N ALA A 461 29.87 13.77 -15.62
CA ALA A 461 30.69 14.01 -16.78
C ALA A 461 31.94 14.79 -16.34
N LYS A 462 33.12 14.31 -16.75
CA LYS A 462 34.42 14.87 -16.38
C LYS A 462 35.28 15.07 -17.60
N ASP A 463 35.74 16.30 -17.79
CA ASP A 463 36.81 16.57 -18.76
C ASP A 463 38.17 16.13 -18.18
N LEU A 464 38.76 15.12 -18.79
CA LEU A 464 40.03 14.53 -18.34
C LEU A 464 41.22 15.51 -18.56
N GLY A 465 41.09 16.46 -19.47
CA GLY A 465 42.12 17.46 -19.77
C GLY A 465 42.20 18.57 -18.72
N THR A 466 41.07 19.12 -18.30
CA THR A 466 40.99 20.22 -17.32
C THR A 466 40.69 19.73 -15.89
N GLY A 467 40.22 18.50 -15.75
CA GLY A 467 39.77 17.95 -14.47
C GLY A 467 38.41 18.49 -14.00
N LYS A 468 37.72 19.31 -14.79
CA LYS A 468 36.40 19.83 -14.46
C LYS A 468 35.37 18.71 -14.54
N GLU A 469 34.48 18.70 -13.57
CA GLU A 469 33.43 17.66 -13.42
C GLU A 469 32.08 18.31 -13.11
N GLN A 470 31.04 17.77 -13.69
CA GLN A 470 29.64 18.05 -13.36
C GLN A 470 28.92 16.74 -13.15
N HIS A 471 27.92 16.74 -12.27
CA HIS A 471 27.12 15.59 -12.00
C HIS A 471 25.64 15.98 -11.92
N ILE A 472 24.78 15.02 -12.24
CA ILE A 472 23.35 15.09 -12.00
C ILE A 472 22.95 13.80 -11.29
N THR A 473 22.31 13.94 -10.15
CA THR A 473 21.46 12.88 -9.63
C THR A 473 20.17 12.98 -10.42
N ILE A 474 19.76 11.90 -11.05
CA ILE A 474 18.57 11.90 -11.87
C ILE A 474 17.37 12.13 -10.94
N THR A 475 17.01 13.38 -10.81
CA THR A 475 15.74 13.79 -10.22
C THR A 475 14.91 14.28 -11.39
N ALA A 476 13.92 13.50 -11.82
CA ALA A 476 13.04 13.95 -12.89
C ALA A 476 12.48 15.34 -12.54
N GLY A 477 12.27 16.18 -13.51
CA GLY A 477 11.76 17.55 -13.31
C GLY A 477 10.38 17.65 -12.63
N SER A 478 9.81 16.51 -12.23
CA SER A 478 8.59 16.33 -11.46
C SER A 478 8.83 16.04 -9.98
N ASN A 479 10.09 15.87 -9.53
CA ASN A 479 10.39 15.61 -8.12
C ASN A 479 10.29 16.89 -7.30
N MET A 480 9.86 16.74 -6.06
CA MET A 480 9.85 17.84 -5.09
C MET A 480 11.28 18.26 -4.76
N SER A 481 11.51 19.55 -4.61
CA SER A 481 12.76 20.07 -4.06
C SER A 481 12.90 19.70 -2.57
N ASP A 482 14.13 19.74 -2.04
CA ASP A 482 14.35 19.47 -0.60
C ASP A 482 13.52 20.41 0.29
N ASP A 483 13.38 21.68 -0.09
CA ASP A 483 12.55 22.66 0.64
C ASP A 483 11.05 22.27 0.60
N GLU A 484 10.55 21.80 -0.53
CA GLU A 484 9.17 21.31 -0.67
C GLU A 484 8.96 20.02 0.12
N ILE A 485 9.93 19.10 0.12
CA ILE A 485 9.90 17.89 0.95
C ILE A 485 9.89 18.26 2.43
N ASP A 486 10.77 19.16 2.89
CA ASP A 486 10.82 19.60 4.29
C ASP A 486 9.54 20.30 4.72
N LYS A 487 8.91 21.07 3.83
CA LYS A 487 7.59 21.67 4.08
C LYS A 487 6.52 20.59 4.21
N ALA A 488 6.49 19.62 3.29
CA ALA A 488 5.55 18.51 3.32
C ALA A 488 5.73 17.63 4.58
N VAL A 489 6.97 17.39 5.02
CA VAL A 489 7.27 16.69 6.29
C VAL A 489 6.68 17.42 7.49
N LYS A 490 6.83 18.75 7.57
CA LYS A 490 6.27 19.57 8.67
C LYS A 490 4.74 19.54 8.66
N GLU A 491 4.12 19.67 7.49
CA GLU A 491 2.67 19.58 7.34
C GLU A 491 2.16 18.18 7.71
N ALA A 492 2.86 17.13 7.28
CA ALA A 492 2.53 15.75 7.60
C ALA A 492 2.57 15.48 9.12
N ALA A 493 3.60 15.97 9.80
CA ALA A 493 3.72 15.86 11.26
C ALA A 493 2.61 16.62 12.03
N ALA A 494 2.16 17.76 11.50
CA ALA A 494 1.03 18.49 12.08
C ALA A 494 -0.28 17.71 11.99
N PHE A 495 -0.54 17.04 10.87
CA PHE A 495 -1.70 16.17 10.71
C PHE A 495 -1.62 14.91 11.60
N GLU A 496 -0.44 14.30 11.76
CA GLU A 496 -0.25 13.16 12.66
C GLU A 496 -0.66 13.51 14.11
N ALA A 497 -0.27 14.70 14.59
CA ALA A 497 -0.65 15.19 15.91
C ALA A 497 -2.17 15.38 16.04
N GLN A 498 -2.82 15.89 15.00
CA GLN A 498 -4.27 16.08 14.97
C GLN A 498 -5.02 14.74 14.96
N ASP A 499 -4.58 13.79 14.12
CA ASP A 499 -5.17 12.45 14.01
C ASP A 499 -5.03 11.68 15.33
N LYS A 500 -3.88 11.76 16.00
CA LYS A 500 -3.66 11.15 17.32
C LYS A 500 -4.61 11.70 18.38
N LYS A 501 -4.78 13.01 18.42
CA LYS A 501 -5.70 13.68 19.34
C LYS A 501 -7.15 13.26 19.12
N ARG A 502 -7.56 13.18 17.85
CA ARG A 502 -8.90 12.75 17.48
C ARG A 502 -9.15 11.30 17.87
N LYS A 503 -8.19 10.39 17.64
CA LYS A 503 -8.28 9.00 18.08
C LYS A 503 -8.45 8.92 19.61
N GLU A 504 -7.63 9.65 20.37
CA GLU A 504 -7.77 9.72 21.83
C GLU A 504 -9.17 10.21 22.25
N GLY A 505 -9.73 11.19 21.53
CA GLY A 505 -11.09 11.68 21.77
C GLY A 505 -12.15 10.61 21.52
N ILE A 506 -12.04 9.88 20.41
CA ILE A 506 -12.97 8.79 20.05
C ILE A 506 -12.89 7.66 21.08
N ASP A 507 -11.70 7.21 21.43
CA ASP A 507 -11.49 6.14 22.40
C ASP A 507 -12.07 6.54 23.77
N THR A 508 -11.78 7.76 24.22
CA THR A 508 -12.29 8.32 25.48
C THR A 508 -13.83 8.40 25.50
N LYS A 509 -14.43 8.82 24.39
CA LYS A 509 -15.90 8.89 24.26
C LYS A 509 -16.52 7.51 24.30
N ASN A 510 -16.00 6.56 23.53
CA ASN A 510 -16.50 5.20 23.45
C ASN A 510 -16.47 4.49 24.84
N GLU A 511 -15.37 4.68 25.59
CA GLU A 511 -15.26 4.16 26.94
C GLU A 511 -16.30 4.81 27.89
N ALA A 512 -16.53 6.11 27.75
CA ALA A 512 -17.51 6.82 28.55
C ALA A 512 -18.96 6.42 28.20
N ASP A 513 -19.28 6.26 26.91
CA ASP A 513 -20.59 5.76 26.44
C ASP A 513 -20.84 4.35 26.96
N ALA A 514 -19.83 3.46 26.92
CA ALA A 514 -19.94 2.10 27.47
C ALA A 514 -20.18 2.11 28.98
N LEU A 515 -19.49 2.99 29.73
CA LEU A 515 -19.70 3.12 31.17
C LEU A 515 -21.10 3.65 31.50
N VAL A 516 -21.61 4.64 30.77
CA VAL A 516 -22.98 5.15 30.90
C VAL A 516 -23.98 4.02 30.67
N PHE A 517 -23.83 3.27 29.59
CA PHE A 517 -24.73 2.15 29.26
C PHE A 517 -24.72 1.05 30.35
N GLN A 518 -23.53 0.65 30.81
CA GLN A 518 -23.39 -0.34 31.88
C GLN A 518 -24.02 0.15 33.19
N THR A 519 -23.82 1.44 33.53
CA THR A 519 -24.40 2.03 34.74
C THR A 519 -25.92 2.13 34.66
N GLU A 520 -26.49 2.58 33.55
CA GLU A 520 -27.95 2.61 33.34
C GLU A 520 -28.58 1.20 33.48
N LYS A 521 -27.94 0.19 32.92
CA LYS A 521 -28.34 -1.20 33.03
C LYS A 521 -28.27 -1.68 34.50
N ALA A 522 -27.18 -1.43 35.18
CA ALA A 522 -26.99 -1.79 36.57
C ALA A 522 -28.01 -1.10 37.52
N ILE A 523 -28.35 0.18 37.27
CA ILE A 523 -29.41 0.89 38.00
C ILE A 523 -30.76 0.20 37.83
N GLN A 524 -31.10 -0.28 36.62
CA GLN A 524 -32.33 -1.02 36.37
C GLN A 524 -32.37 -2.36 37.09
N GLU A 525 -31.24 -3.07 37.16
CA GLU A 525 -31.18 -4.42 37.73
C GLU A 525 -31.08 -4.46 39.27
N VAL A 526 -30.29 -3.54 39.85
CA VAL A 526 -29.98 -3.58 41.30
C VAL A 526 -30.12 -2.24 42.02
N GLY A 527 -30.53 -1.18 41.31
CA GLY A 527 -30.58 0.17 41.87
C GLY A 527 -31.54 0.30 43.11
N ASP A 528 -32.55 -0.54 43.21
CA ASP A 528 -33.45 -0.56 44.36
C ASP A 528 -32.85 -1.20 45.66
N LYS A 529 -31.65 -1.79 45.54
CA LYS A 529 -30.86 -2.36 46.63
C LYS A 529 -29.82 -1.42 47.18
N LEU A 530 -29.67 -0.24 46.57
CA LEU A 530 -28.80 0.83 47.01
C LEU A 530 -29.52 1.74 48.03
N ASP A 531 -28.76 2.40 48.85
CA ASP A 531 -29.25 3.56 49.62
C ASP A 531 -29.79 4.64 48.67
N ALA A 532 -30.88 5.31 49.04
CA ALA A 532 -31.53 6.30 48.18
C ALA A 532 -30.59 7.46 47.76
N ASN A 533 -29.64 7.87 48.65
CA ASN A 533 -28.67 8.91 48.36
C ASN A 533 -27.59 8.40 47.37
N ASP A 534 -27.11 7.16 47.55
CA ASP A 534 -26.13 6.54 46.64
C ASP A 534 -26.74 6.38 45.23
N LYS A 535 -28.00 5.91 45.14
CA LYS A 535 -28.71 5.80 43.86
C LYS A 535 -28.87 7.16 43.17
N ALA A 536 -29.34 8.15 43.90
CA ALA A 536 -29.51 9.51 43.35
C ALA A 536 -28.17 10.13 42.90
N GLY A 537 -27.06 9.84 43.60
CA GLY A 537 -25.72 10.28 43.22
C GLY A 537 -25.25 9.65 41.88
N VAL A 538 -25.41 8.33 41.75
CA VAL A 538 -25.05 7.61 40.51
C VAL A 538 -25.89 8.08 39.32
N GLU A 539 -27.21 8.23 39.52
CA GLU A 539 -28.11 8.74 38.47
C GLU A 539 -27.76 10.15 38.01
N ALA A 540 -27.38 11.03 38.96
CA ALA A 540 -26.97 12.40 38.64
C ALA A 540 -25.65 12.45 37.88
N ASP A 541 -24.63 11.65 38.26
CA ASP A 541 -23.34 11.58 37.57
C ASP A 541 -23.45 10.91 36.20
N CYS A 542 -24.27 9.87 36.09
CA CYS A 542 -24.57 9.23 34.80
C CYS A 542 -25.22 10.22 33.82
N LYS A 543 -26.21 10.99 34.29
CA LYS A 543 -26.86 12.02 33.49
C LYS A 543 -25.90 13.13 33.10
N ALA A 544 -25.05 13.60 34.02
CA ALA A 544 -24.08 14.64 33.75
C ALA A 544 -23.06 14.22 32.68
N LEU A 545 -22.54 12.99 32.76
CA LEU A 545 -21.63 12.46 31.74
C LEU A 545 -22.32 12.33 30.37
N LYS A 546 -23.56 11.86 30.33
CA LYS A 546 -24.35 11.75 29.11
C LYS A 546 -24.56 13.12 28.45
N GLU A 547 -24.87 14.16 29.22
CA GLU A 547 -25.01 15.53 28.73
C GLU A 547 -23.69 16.10 28.17
N ILE A 548 -22.53 15.70 28.72
CA ILE A 548 -21.22 16.05 28.19
C ILE A 548 -21.02 15.36 26.82
N LEU A 549 -21.29 14.05 26.73
CA LEU A 549 -21.11 13.25 25.51
C LEU A 549 -21.98 13.72 24.34
N GLU A 550 -23.22 14.18 24.64
CA GLU A 550 -24.14 14.73 23.63
C GLU A 550 -23.69 16.06 23.03
N LYS A 551 -22.89 16.85 23.76
CA LYS A 551 -22.40 18.17 23.31
C LYS A 551 -21.11 18.12 22.53
N VAL A 552 -20.40 16.98 22.55
CA VAL A 552 -19.08 16.83 21.92
C VAL A 552 -19.22 16.46 20.45
N ASN A 553 -18.70 17.34 19.59
CA ASN A 553 -18.51 17.01 18.17
C ASN A 553 -17.15 16.32 17.99
N MET A 554 -17.17 15.08 17.51
CA MET A 554 -15.94 14.29 17.31
C MET A 554 -15.06 14.80 16.17
N ASP A 555 -15.61 15.59 15.27
CA ASP A 555 -14.86 16.15 14.13
C ASP A 555 -13.95 17.33 14.55
N ASP A 556 -14.23 17.94 15.71
CA ASP A 556 -13.46 19.10 16.23
C ASP A 556 -13.32 19.03 17.77
N ILE A 557 -12.92 17.85 18.27
CA ILE A 557 -12.76 17.64 19.71
C ILE A 557 -11.53 18.37 20.25
N THR A 558 -11.72 19.14 21.33
CA THR A 558 -10.67 19.88 22.00
C THR A 558 -10.07 19.12 23.19
N ASP A 559 -8.81 19.44 23.58
CA ASP A 559 -8.18 18.84 24.79
C ASP A 559 -9.00 19.09 26.05
N ALA A 560 -9.67 20.24 26.13
CA ALA A 560 -10.56 20.59 27.25
C ALA A 560 -11.78 19.62 27.29
N GLN A 561 -12.38 19.30 26.14
CA GLN A 561 -13.50 18.37 26.06
C GLN A 561 -13.07 16.93 26.37
N ILE A 562 -11.90 16.48 25.90
CA ILE A 562 -11.33 15.17 26.27
C ILE A 562 -11.12 15.09 27.79
N ALA A 563 -10.56 16.13 28.39
CA ALA A 563 -10.35 16.19 29.85
C ALA A 563 -11.69 16.20 30.61
N GLU A 564 -12.70 16.90 30.10
CA GLU A 564 -14.04 16.94 30.70
C GLU A 564 -14.73 15.55 30.66
N ILE A 565 -14.62 14.82 29.54
CA ILE A 565 -15.14 13.44 29.42
C ILE A 565 -14.40 12.52 30.40
N LYS A 566 -13.06 12.60 30.48
CA LYS A 566 -12.26 11.80 31.42
C LYS A 566 -12.67 12.05 32.88
N ALA A 567 -12.82 13.32 33.26
CA ALA A 567 -13.25 13.69 34.61
C ALA A 567 -14.68 13.20 34.92
N GLY A 568 -15.61 13.33 33.98
CA GLY A 568 -16.96 12.80 34.09
C GLY A 568 -17.01 11.27 34.22
N LYS A 569 -16.17 10.58 33.44
CA LYS A 569 -16.02 9.11 33.51
C LYS A 569 -15.47 8.65 34.86
N GLU A 570 -14.43 9.32 35.37
CA GLU A 570 -13.83 9.00 36.66
C GLU A 570 -14.86 9.20 37.80
N LYS A 571 -15.57 10.34 37.80
CA LYS A 571 -16.62 10.63 38.78
C LYS A 571 -17.75 9.60 38.77
N LEU A 572 -18.23 9.21 37.56
CA LEU A 572 -19.25 8.17 37.43
C LEU A 572 -18.72 6.81 37.90
N SER A 573 -17.49 6.47 37.60
CA SER A 573 -16.85 5.22 38.02
C SER A 573 -16.77 5.13 39.56
N GLU A 574 -16.39 6.21 40.22
CA GLU A 574 -16.33 6.28 41.68
C GLU A 574 -17.73 6.13 42.31
N SER A 575 -18.72 6.90 41.84
CA SER A 575 -20.08 6.85 42.41
C SER A 575 -20.77 5.51 42.13
N ALA A 576 -20.52 4.89 40.95
CA ALA A 576 -21.11 3.60 40.56
C ALA A 576 -20.42 2.38 41.19
N GLN A 577 -19.30 2.55 41.92
CA GLN A 577 -18.56 1.41 42.49
C GLN A 577 -19.43 0.51 43.39
N LYS A 578 -20.25 1.11 44.24
CA LYS A 578 -21.18 0.37 45.12
C LYS A 578 -22.28 -0.37 44.31
N LEU A 579 -22.75 0.25 43.23
CA LEU A 579 -23.74 -0.30 42.33
C LEU A 579 -23.21 -1.57 41.65
N PHE A 580 -22.01 -1.52 41.08
CA PHE A 580 -21.37 -2.66 40.45
C PHE A 580 -21.07 -3.78 41.46
N THR A 581 -20.61 -3.45 42.66
CA THR A 581 -20.40 -4.43 43.73
C THR A 581 -21.70 -5.21 44.01
N LYS A 582 -22.83 -4.50 44.12
CA LYS A 582 -24.15 -5.13 44.34
C LYS A 582 -24.61 -6.00 43.17
N MET A 583 -24.30 -5.56 41.95
CA MET A 583 -24.60 -6.38 40.75
C MET A 583 -23.78 -7.68 40.73
N TYR A 584 -22.49 -7.63 41.08
CA TYR A 584 -21.62 -8.82 41.17
C TYR A 584 -22.06 -9.75 42.31
N GLU A 585 -22.46 -9.22 43.47
CA GLU A 585 -23.01 -10.03 44.58
C GLU A 585 -24.29 -10.77 44.14
N GLN A 586 -25.15 -10.12 43.36
CA GLN A 586 -26.38 -10.75 42.84
C GLN A 586 -26.10 -11.83 41.80
N ALA A 587 -25.16 -11.56 40.88
CA ALA A 587 -24.74 -12.54 39.87
C ALA A 587 -24.09 -13.77 40.52
N GLY A 588 -23.25 -13.56 41.54
CA GLY A 588 -22.65 -14.64 42.33
C GLY A 588 -23.69 -15.48 43.11
N ALA A 589 -24.70 -14.81 43.70
CA ALA A 589 -25.80 -15.52 44.38
C ALA A 589 -26.71 -16.33 43.42
N ALA A 590 -26.94 -15.80 42.21
CA ALA A 590 -27.67 -16.51 41.16
C ALA A 590 -26.91 -17.74 40.65
N ALA A 591 -25.57 -17.66 40.52
CA ALA A 591 -24.71 -18.78 40.14
C ALA A 591 -24.67 -19.88 41.23
N GLN A 592 -24.70 -19.51 42.53
CA GLN A 592 -24.79 -20.48 43.64
C GLN A 592 -26.17 -21.09 43.77
N GLY A 593 -27.23 -20.38 43.43
CA GLY A 593 -28.61 -20.91 43.41
C GLY A 593 -28.86 -21.95 42.30
N ALA A 594 -28.15 -21.86 41.19
CA ALA A 594 -28.24 -22.82 40.10
C ALA A 594 -27.48 -24.14 40.36
N GLN A 595 -26.57 -24.21 41.34
CA GLN A 595 -25.86 -25.42 41.76
C GLN A 595 -26.62 -26.26 42.82
N GLY A 596 -27.80 -25.79 43.31
CA GLY A 596 -28.57 -26.45 44.36
C GLY A 596 -29.59 -27.49 43.91
N ALA A 597 -29.76 -27.81 42.63
CA ALA A 597 -30.72 -28.77 42.13
C ALA A 597 -30.07 -29.81 41.20
N GLY A 598 -29.42 -30.82 41.78
CA GLY A 598 -28.90 -31.94 40.97
C GLY A 598 -27.74 -32.68 41.63
N ALA A 599 -27.96 -33.24 42.85
CA ALA A 599 -27.01 -34.18 43.44
C ALA A 599 -27.42 -35.61 43.10
N GLN A 600 -26.56 -36.40 42.44
CA GLN A 600 -26.18 -37.74 42.92
C GLN A 600 -25.19 -38.44 42.00
N ALA A 601 -24.15 -38.95 42.67
CA ALA A 601 -23.23 -40.05 42.36
C ALA A 601 -21.82 -39.65 41.88
N GLY A 602 -20.87 -39.74 42.85
CA GLY A 602 -19.43 -39.83 42.60
C GLY A 602 -18.99 -41.27 42.17
N PRO A 603 -17.74 -41.69 42.16
CA PRO A 603 -16.65 -41.24 43.03
C PRO A 603 -15.24 -41.09 42.37
N GLU A 604 -14.31 -40.59 43.16
CA GLU A 604 -12.89 -40.91 43.30
C GLU A 604 -11.81 -39.98 42.74
N ALA A 605 -10.94 -39.73 43.65
CA ALA A 605 -9.88 -38.72 43.70
C ALA A 605 -8.57 -39.09 42.98
N GLY A 606 -7.81 -38.08 42.65
CA GLY A 606 -6.39 -38.15 42.43
C GLY A 606 -5.78 -36.72 42.33
N PRO A 607 -4.59 -36.49 42.87
CA PRO A 607 -4.20 -35.20 43.47
C PRO A 607 -3.65 -34.17 42.51
N ALA A 608 -3.73 -32.93 42.94
CA ALA A 608 -3.20 -31.73 42.29
C ALA A 608 -1.67 -31.66 42.23
N PRO A 609 -1.13 -30.86 41.34
CA PRO A 609 -0.04 -29.95 41.73
C PRO A 609 -0.31 -28.48 41.40
N ASP A 610 0.33 -27.67 42.19
CA ASP A 610 0.27 -26.22 42.36
C ASP A 610 0.49 -25.35 41.13
N GLY A 611 -0.21 -24.23 41.14
CA GLY A 611 0.35 -22.91 40.84
C GLY A 611 0.35 -22.46 39.40
N PHE A 612 -0.63 -21.57 39.04
CA PHE A 612 -0.31 -20.36 38.28
C PHE A 612 -1.46 -19.35 38.37
N GLN A 613 -1.13 -18.15 38.81
CA GLN A 613 -1.96 -16.94 38.68
C GLN A 613 -1.91 -16.50 37.23
N GLY A 614 -3.06 -16.19 36.66
CA GLY A 614 -3.17 -15.55 35.34
C GLY A 614 -4.62 -15.10 35.10
N ASP A 615 -4.75 -13.84 34.76
CA ASP A 615 -6.00 -13.12 34.55
C ASP A 615 -6.93 -13.77 33.54
N ASP A 616 -8.20 -13.97 33.93
CA ASP A 616 -9.26 -14.46 33.07
C ASP A 616 -9.80 -13.33 32.16
N VAL A 617 -9.53 -13.46 30.88
CA VAL A 617 -10.28 -12.76 29.81
C VAL A 617 -11.47 -13.64 29.42
N VAL A 618 -12.67 -13.15 29.60
CA VAL A 618 -13.91 -13.82 29.20
C VAL A 618 -14.18 -13.52 27.74
N ASP A 619 -14.04 -14.53 26.90
CA ASP A 619 -14.50 -14.54 25.50
C ASP A 619 -16.05 -14.57 25.46
N GLY A 620 -16.64 -13.57 24.85
CA GLY A 620 -18.07 -13.50 24.58
C GLY A 620 -18.37 -13.95 23.15
N ASP A 621 -18.93 -15.15 23.03
CA ASP A 621 -19.52 -15.67 21.78
C ASP A 621 -20.68 -14.79 21.31
N TYR A 622 -20.58 -14.18 20.13
CA TYR A 622 -21.69 -13.63 19.38
C TYR A 622 -22.07 -14.57 18.25
N LYS A 623 -23.29 -15.09 18.30
CA LYS A 623 -23.96 -15.73 17.16
C LYS A 623 -24.64 -14.70 16.29
N GLU A 624 -24.34 -14.75 14.99
CA GLU A 624 -25.05 -14.04 13.93
C GLU A 624 -26.54 -14.37 13.85
N VAL A 625 -27.33 -13.36 13.58
CA VAL A 625 -28.63 -13.46 12.89
C VAL A 625 -28.60 -12.46 11.72
#